data_1eb2514f0aa3dc02f74555fb5c42496b
#
_entry.id   1eb2514f0aa3dc02f74555fb5c42496b
#
_cell.length_a   1.000
_cell.length_b   1.000
_cell.length_c   1.000
_cell.angle_alpha   90.00
_cell.angle_beta   90.00
_cell.angle_gamma   90.00
#
_symmetry.space_group_name_H-M   'P 1'
#
loop_
_entity.id
_entity.type
_entity.pdbx_description
1 polymer ?
#
loop_
_entity_poly.entity_id
_entity_poly.type
_entity_poly.pdbx_seq_one_letter_code
_entity_poly.pdbx_strand_id
1 'polypeptide(L)'
;MRTKNIALIALTIMLSIHIQRIEACTRAVYIGPDNLIVTGRTMDWKEDIMSNLYVFPRGIQRAGYNKGETVTWTSKYGSVIATGYDIGTCDGMNEKGLVASLLFLPESVYKRLGDKRPVMGISIWTQYVLDNFATVREAVDELKKEIFRIDAPQMPNGSASTLHLAITDNTGNTAVLEYLDGKLEIHEGKEYQVMTNSPKYSSQLAINDYWKEIGGLQMLPGTNRSSDRFVR
;
A
#
# COMPACT_ATOMS: atom_id res chain seq x y z
N MET A 1 -2.57 54.96 8.50
CA MET A 1 -3.63 53.92 8.43
C MET A 1 -3.35 52.85 7.36
N ARG A 2 -2.83 53.14 6.18
CA ARG A 2 -2.58 52.18 5.09
C ARG A 2 -1.56 51.05 5.44
N THR A 3 -0.47 51.39 6.12
CA THR A 3 0.59 50.40 6.46
C THR A 3 0.15 49.33 7.47
N LYS A 4 -0.73 49.69 8.43
CA LYS A 4 -1.26 48.72 9.41
C LYS A 4 -2.20 47.68 8.76
N ASN A 5 -2.96 48.10 7.75
CA ASN A 5 -3.86 47.19 7.04
C ASN A 5 -3.08 46.21 6.13
N ILE A 6 -1.95 46.64 5.54
CA ILE A 6 -1.10 45.78 4.74
C ILE A 6 -0.43 44.70 5.62
N ALA A 7 0.04 45.07 6.81
CA ALA A 7 0.64 44.12 7.75
C ALA A 7 -0.39 43.09 8.26
N LEU A 8 -1.63 43.53 8.50
CA LEU A 8 -2.70 42.64 8.93
C LEU A 8 -3.11 41.62 7.83
N ILE A 9 -3.19 42.09 6.57
CA ILE A 9 -3.47 41.24 5.41
C ILE A 9 -2.34 40.23 5.17
N ALA A 10 -1.09 40.66 5.27
CA ALA A 10 0.08 39.76 5.14
C ALA A 10 0.12 38.73 6.26
N LEU A 11 -0.25 39.07 7.48
CA LEU A 11 -0.33 38.15 8.60
C LEU A 11 -1.48 37.12 8.40
N THR A 12 -2.62 37.56 7.88
CA THR A 12 -3.77 36.68 7.59
C THR A 12 -3.44 35.70 6.45
N ILE A 13 -2.70 36.17 5.43
CA ILE A 13 -2.23 35.29 4.34
C ILE A 13 -1.19 34.29 4.86
N MET A 14 -0.29 34.68 5.74
CA MET A 14 0.65 33.73 6.38
C MET A 14 -0.04 32.70 7.27
N LEU A 15 -1.12 33.04 7.98
CA LEU A 15 -1.89 32.09 8.79
C LEU A 15 -2.73 31.13 7.95
N SER A 16 -3.03 31.46 6.71
CA SER A 16 -3.77 30.60 5.78
C SER A 16 -2.90 29.63 4.98
N ILE A 17 -1.60 29.59 5.20
CA ILE A 17 -0.76 28.49 4.72
C ILE A 17 -1.15 27.26 5.55
N HIS A 18 -2.17 26.56 5.10
CA HIS A 18 -2.48 25.23 5.60
C HIS A 18 -1.26 24.37 5.30
N ILE A 19 -0.51 24.01 6.33
CA ILE A 19 0.46 22.93 6.24
C ILE A 19 -0.37 21.69 5.90
N GLN A 20 -0.47 21.39 4.62
CA GLN A 20 -1.02 20.11 4.20
C GLN A 20 -0.12 19.05 4.83
N ARG A 21 -0.67 18.33 5.80
CA ARG A 21 0.01 17.14 6.32
C ARG A 21 0.16 16.21 5.15
N ILE A 22 1.39 15.99 4.74
CA ILE A 22 1.71 15.04 3.68
C ILE A 22 1.41 13.66 4.26
N GLU A 23 0.29 13.09 3.87
CA GLU A 23 -0.06 11.70 4.18
C GLU A 23 0.82 10.83 3.28
N ALA A 24 1.73 10.07 3.87
CA ALA A 24 2.59 9.21 3.09
C ALA A 24 3.04 8.01 3.91
N CYS A 25 2.50 6.84 3.57
CA CYS A 25 3.01 5.58 4.05
C CYS A 25 4.31 5.21 3.31
N THR A 26 5.17 4.48 3.97
CA THR A 26 6.36 3.89 3.34
C THR A 26 6.50 2.46 3.86
N ARG A 27 6.76 1.54 2.95
CA ARG A 27 7.11 0.16 3.23
C ARG A 27 8.53 -0.08 2.75
N ALA A 28 9.34 -0.77 3.56
CA ALA A 28 10.69 -1.16 3.21
C ALA A 28 10.96 -2.62 3.61
N VAL A 29 11.77 -3.31 2.81
CA VAL A 29 12.27 -4.65 3.07
C VAL A 29 13.78 -4.57 3.28
N TYR A 30 14.24 -5.04 4.41
CA TYR A 30 15.66 -5.26 4.66
C TYR A 30 16.00 -6.72 4.37
N ILE A 31 16.96 -6.94 3.49
CA ILE A 31 17.54 -8.25 3.19
C ILE A 31 18.93 -8.29 3.83
N GLY A 32 19.01 -8.93 4.97
CA GLY A 32 20.24 -9.02 5.77
C GLY A 32 21.04 -10.30 5.53
N PRO A 33 22.17 -10.47 6.26
CA PRO A 33 22.91 -11.70 6.25
C PRO A 33 22.07 -12.86 6.81
N ASP A 34 22.50 -14.09 6.57
CA ASP A 34 21.89 -15.32 7.08
C ASP A 34 20.41 -15.48 6.75
N ASN A 35 19.98 -14.96 5.59
CA ASN A 35 18.59 -14.94 5.12
C ASN A 35 17.63 -14.19 6.08
N LEU A 36 18.12 -13.22 6.83
CA LEU A 36 17.29 -12.36 7.65
C LEU A 36 16.49 -11.42 6.75
N ILE A 37 15.17 -11.61 6.69
CA ILE A 37 14.26 -10.73 5.97
C ILE A 37 13.40 -10.00 6.99
N VAL A 38 13.43 -8.66 6.96
CA VAL A 38 12.60 -7.82 7.81
C VAL A 38 11.80 -6.87 6.93
N THR A 39 10.49 -6.89 7.09
CA THR A 39 9.60 -5.91 6.45
C THR A 39 9.09 -4.95 7.51
N GLY A 40 9.27 -3.66 7.28
CA GLY A 40 8.72 -2.60 8.10
C GLY A 40 7.89 -1.63 7.29
N ARG A 41 6.92 -0.98 7.95
CA ARG A 41 6.16 0.10 7.31
C ARG A 41 5.78 1.19 8.29
N THR A 42 5.60 2.41 7.79
CA THR A 42 4.92 3.50 8.48
C THR A 42 3.51 3.64 7.90
N MET A 43 2.54 3.98 8.74
CA MET A 43 1.18 4.31 8.33
C MET A 43 0.89 5.74 8.76
N ASP A 44 1.14 6.67 7.84
CA ASP A 44 0.92 8.09 8.08
C ASP A 44 -0.46 8.47 7.52
N TRP A 45 -1.43 8.69 8.40
CA TRP A 45 -2.79 9.04 8.04
C TRP A 45 -3.24 10.29 8.78
N LYS A 46 -4.23 10.99 8.25
CA LYS A 46 -4.70 12.28 8.81
C LYS A 46 -5.43 12.15 10.16
N GLU A 47 -5.82 10.96 10.52
CA GLU A 47 -6.56 10.65 11.74
C GLU A 47 -6.16 9.29 12.30
N ASP A 48 -6.55 9.01 13.54
CA ASP A 48 -6.41 7.68 14.11
C ASP A 48 -7.33 6.69 13.36
N ILE A 49 -6.71 5.68 12.75
CA ILE A 49 -7.42 4.62 12.03
C ILE A 49 -7.82 3.45 12.95
N MET A 50 -7.68 3.60 14.27
CA MET A 50 -8.08 2.62 15.27
C MET A 50 -7.58 1.20 14.93
N SER A 51 -6.27 1.08 14.68
CA SER A 51 -5.67 -0.21 14.33
C SER A 51 -5.70 -1.17 15.51
N ASN A 52 -6.18 -2.38 15.25
CA ASN A 52 -6.11 -3.51 16.17
C ASN A 52 -5.27 -4.63 15.56
N LEU A 53 -4.69 -5.46 16.44
CA LEU A 53 -3.97 -6.67 16.04
C LEU A 53 -4.87 -7.89 16.25
N TYR A 54 -4.98 -8.71 15.22
CA TYR A 54 -5.72 -9.97 15.27
C TYR A 54 -4.83 -11.15 14.90
N VAL A 55 -5.09 -12.27 15.57
CA VAL A 55 -4.49 -13.57 15.24
C VAL A 55 -5.60 -14.44 14.66
N PHE A 56 -5.43 -14.85 13.40
CA PHE A 56 -6.37 -15.73 12.73
C PHE A 56 -5.79 -17.14 12.57
N PRO A 57 -6.51 -18.17 13.01
CA PRO A 57 -6.10 -19.55 12.78
C PRO A 57 -6.36 -19.99 11.33
N ARG A 58 -5.85 -21.15 10.95
CA ARG A 58 -6.23 -21.86 9.72
C ARG A 58 -7.70 -22.29 9.77
N GLY A 59 -8.30 -22.55 8.62
CA GLY A 59 -9.62 -23.16 8.50
C GLY A 59 -10.80 -22.19 8.60
N ILE A 60 -10.56 -20.88 8.63
CA ILE A 60 -11.63 -19.88 8.60
C ILE A 60 -12.22 -19.80 7.20
N GLN A 61 -13.54 -19.98 7.09
CA GLN A 61 -14.28 -19.72 5.85
C GLN A 61 -14.48 -18.23 5.67
N ARG A 62 -14.17 -17.72 4.50
CA ARG A 62 -14.26 -16.29 4.15
C ARG A 62 -14.94 -16.07 2.80
N ALA A 63 -15.47 -14.88 2.64
CA ALA A 63 -15.99 -14.36 1.39
C ALA A 63 -15.29 -13.03 1.04
N GLY A 64 -14.99 -12.83 -0.22
CA GLY A 64 -14.33 -11.60 -0.71
C GLY A 64 -15.19 -10.36 -0.60
N TYR A 65 -16.50 -10.50 -0.54
CA TYR A 65 -17.46 -9.42 -0.38
C TYR A 65 -18.75 -9.91 0.28
N ASN A 66 -19.53 -9.02 0.83
CA ASN A 66 -20.76 -9.35 1.54
C ASN A 66 -22.03 -9.27 0.68
N LYS A 67 -21.91 -8.91 -0.60
CA LYS A 67 -23.04 -8.75 -1.53
C LYS A 67 -22.69 -9.24 -2.93
N GLY A 68 -23.66 -9.87 -3.58
CA GLY A 68 -23.51 -10.33 -4.96
C GLY A 68 -22.58 -11.55 -5.11
N GLU A 69 -22.14 -11.78 -6.34
CA GLU A 69 -21.22 -12.87 -6.66
C GLU A 69 -19.81 -12.52 -6.18
N THR A 70 -19.24 -13.36 -5.33
CA THR A 70 -17.95 -13.12 -4.69
C THR A 70 -17.11 -14.38 -4.64
N VAL A 71 -15.80 -14.21 -4.49
CA VAL A 71 -14.86 -15.30 -4.24
C VAL A 71 -15.03 -15.78 -2.80
N THR A 72 -15.03 -17.11 -2.59
CA THR A 72 -15.01 -17.71 -1.27
C THR A 72 -13.79 -18.61 -1.12
N TRP A 73 -13.24 -18.69 0.08
CA TRP A 73 -12.11 -19.57 0.38
C TRP A 73 -12.12 -20.02 1.84
N THR A 74 -11.30 -21.02 2.13
CA THR A 74 -10.97 -21.42 3.49
C THR A 74 -9.49 -21.12 3.72
N SER A 75 -9.15 -20.39 4.80
CA SER A 75 -7.77 -20.02 5.07
C SER A 75 -6.87 -21.26 5.22
N LYS A 76 -5.84 -21.35 4.38
CA LYS A 76 -4.82 -22.41 4.43
C LYS A 76 -3.80 -22.15 5.51
N TYR A 77 -3.53 -20.88 5.79
CA TYR A 77 -2.51 -20.43 6.72
C TYR A 77 -3.11 -19.53 7.80
N GLY A 78 -2.59 -19.67 9.03
CA GLY A 78 -2.82 -18.71 10.09
C GLY A 78 -2.01 -17.44 9.86
N SER A 79 -2.49 -16.32 10.40
CA SER A 79 -1.85 -15.03 10.23
C SER A 79 -2.01 -14.13 11.46
N VAL A 80 -1.06 -13.19 11.61
CA VAL A 80 -1.18 -12.02 12.49
C VAL A 80 -1.35 -10.82 11.60
N ILE A 81 -2.36 -10.00 11.86
CA ILE A 81 -2.70 -8.86 11.03
C ILE A 81 -2.93 -7.59 11.84
N ALA A 82 -2.74 -6.45 11.19
CA ALA A 82 -3.17 -5.14 11.68
C ALA A 82 -4.32 -4.63 10.80
N THR A 83 -5.35 -4.09 11.46
CA THR A 83 -6.51 -3.53 10.78
C THR A 83 -6.39 -2.03 10.54
N GLY A 84 -7.15 -1.53 9.57
CA GLY A 84 -7.51 -0.11 9.45
C GLY A 84 -8.98 0.07 9.73
N TYR A 85 -9.33 1.05 10.57
CA TYR A 85 -10.68 1.33 11.07
C TYR A 85 -11.38 0.13 11.71
N ASP A 86 -10.62 -0.82 12.14
CA ASP A 86 -11.10 -2.14 12.62
C ASP A 86 -11.99 -2.91 11.61
N ILE A 87 -11.88 -2.58 10.33
CA ILE A 87 -12.71 -3.12 9.24
C ILE A 87 -11.90 -4.00 8.30
N GLY A 88 -10.72 -3.54 7.87
CA GLY A 88 -9.95 -4.17 6.81
C GLY A 88 -8.54 -4.57 7.24
N THR A 89 -8.01 -5.65 6.66
CA THR A 89 -6.62 -6.06 6.86
C THR A 89 -5.70 -5.12 6.07
N CYS A 90 -4.99 -4.24 6.75
CA CYS A 90 -4.02 -3.32 6.13
C CYS A 90 -2.65 -3.93 5.99
N ASP A 91 -2.22 -4.68 7.00
CA ASP A 91 -0.92 -5.34 7.09
C ASP A 91 -1.06 -6.69 7.74
N GLY A 92 -0.10 -7.56 7.48
CA GLY A 92 -0.01 -8.81 8.21
C GLY A 92 1.09 -9.71 7.69
N MET A 93 1.29 -10.77 8.45
CA MET A 93 2.20 -11.85 8.12
C MET A 93 1.55 -13.18 8.41
N ASN A 94 1.66 -14.13 7.49
CA ASN A 94 1.19 -15.48 7.75
C ASN A 94 2.31 -16.38 8.32
N GLU A 95 1.93 -17.55 8.77
CA GLU A 95 2.85 -18.53 9.39
C GLU A 95 3.92 -19.09 8.44
N LYS A 96 3.86 -18.79 7.14
CA LYS A 96 4.89 -19.11 6.13
C LYS A 96 5.91 -17.99 5.94
N GLY A 97 5.70 -16.86 6.64
CA GLY A 97 6.56 -15.68 6.52
C GLY A 97 6.22 -14.80 5.32
N LEU A 98 5.06 -15.01 4.67
CA LEU A 98 4.57 -14.08 3.66
C LEU A 98 3.99 -12.86 4.37
N VAL A 99 4.53 -11.68 4.07
CA VAL A 99 4.07 -10.38 4.55
C VAL A 99 3.28 -9.70 3.44
N ALA A 100 2.17 -9.06 3.78
CA ALA A 100 1.35 -8.29 2.85
C ALA A 100 0.97 -6.94 3.46
N SER A 101 1.05 -5.87 2.67
CA SER A 101 0.82 -4.48 3.12
C SER A 101 0.06 -3.69 2.07
N LEU A 102 -1.04 -3.04 2.49
CA LEU A 102 -1.79 -2.08 1.66
C LEU A 102 -1.32 -0.65 1.96
N LEU A 103 -1.00 0.11 0.92
CA LEU A 103 -0.68 1.52 1.01
C LEU A 103 -1.63 2.33 0.12
N PHE A 104 -1.77 3.63 0.43
CA PHE A 104 -2.62 4.53 -0.35
C PHE A 104 -1.97 4.88 -1.68
N LEU A 105 -2.73 4.73 -2.79
CA LEU A 105 -2.32 5.12 -4.13
C LEU A 105 -3.48 5.83 -4.84
N PRO A 106 -3.49 7.17 -4.87
CA PRO A 106 -4.57 7.93 -5.53
C PRO A 106 -4.83 7.53 -6.98
N GLU A 107 -3.81 7.08 -7.69
CA GLU A 107 -3.85 6.69 -9.09
C GLU A 107 -4.52 5.33 -9.35
N SER A 108 -4.85 4.57 -8.28
CA SER A 108 -5.50 3.26 -8.44
C SER A 108 -6.90 3.38 -9.05
N VAL A 109 -7.12 2.63 -10.14
CA VAL A 109 -8.40 2.52 -10.82
C VAL A 109 -8.73 1.04 -11.03
N TYR A 110 -9.70 0.52 -10.27
CA TYR A 110 -10.05 -0.91 -10.26
C TYR A 110 -11.11 -1.30 -11.31
N LYS A 111 -11.96 -0.35 -11.69
CA LYS A 111 -13.14 -0.65 -12.51
C LYS A 111 -12.79 -0.76 -13.99
N ARG A 112 -13.28 -1.84 -14.61
CA ARG A 112 -13.41 -1.98 -16.06
C ARG A 112 -14.89 -1.94 -16.43
N LEU A 113 -15.23 -1.24 -17.51
CA LEU A 113 -16.59 -1.21 -18.00
C LEU A 113 -17.05 -2.63 -18.38
N GLY A 114 -18.21 -3.04 -17.87
CA GLY A 114 -18.78 -4.36 -18.16
C GLY A 114 -18.12 -5.56 -17.46
N ASP A 115 -17.26 -5.32 -16.47
CA ASP A 115 -16.58 -6.39 -15.73
C ASP A 115 -17.58 -7.18 -14.85
N LYS A 116 -17.77 -8.46 -15.19
CA LYS A 116 -18.68 -9.38 -14.53
C LYS A 116 -17.99 -10.38 -13.61
N ARG A 117 -16.67 -10.25 -13.42
CA ARG A 117 -15.93 -11.15 -12.51
C ARG A 117 -16.47 -11.02 -11.07
N PRO A 118 -16.37 -12.12 -10.28
CA PRO A 118 -16.69 -12.08 -8.85
C PRO A 118 -16.01 -10.93 -8.13
N VAL A 119 -16.64 -10.41 -7.10
CA VAL A 119 -16.13 -9.25 -6.34
C VAL A 119 -15.18 -9.69 -5.26
N MET A 120 -14.08 -8.94 -5.10
CA MET A 120 -13.18 -8.93 -3.95
C MET A 120 -13.16 -7.51 -3.37
N GLY A 121 -13.56 -7.34 -2.11
CA GLY A 121 -13.44 -6.07 -1.42
C GLY A 121 -12.00 -5.71 -1.15
N ILE A 122 -11.63 -4.45 -1.33
CA ILE A 122 -10.27 -3.96 -1.06
C ILE A 122 -9.84 -4.22 0.40
N SER A 123 -10.77 -4.16 1.35
CA SER A 123 -10.54 -4.37 2.77
C SER A 123 -10.14 -5.80 3.15
N ILE A 124 -10.38 -6.79 2.27
CA ILE A 124 -10.08 -8.19 2.53
C ILE A 124 -9.07 -8.78 1.51
N TRP A 125 -8.63 -8.00 0.55
CA TRP A 125 -7.67 -8.46 -0.47
C TRP A 125 -6.34 -8.91 0.15
N THR A 126 -5.80 -8.13 1.10
CA THR A 126 -4.61 -8.52 1.86
C THR A 126 -4.81 -9.85 2.59
N GLN A 127 -5.96 -10.02 3.25
CA GLN A 127 -6.28 -11.25 3.96
C GLN A 127 -6.38 -12.45 3.03
N TYR A 128 -6.96 -12.27 1.83
CA TYR A 128 -7.01 -13.32 0.81
C TYR A 128 -5.59 -13.81 0.46
N VAL A 129 -4.65 -12.90 0.31
CA VAL A 129 -3.25 -13.25 0.01
C VAL A 129 -2.61 -14.00 1.17
N LEU A 130 -2.75 -13.52 2.39
CA LEU A 130 -2.18 -14.16 3.59
C LEU A 130 -2.78 -15.54 3.86
N ASP A 131 -4.07 -15.71 3.59
CA ASP A 131 -4.77 -16.96 3.82
C ASP A 131 -4.39 -18.07 2.83
N ASN A 132 -4.03 -17.72 1.59
CA ASN A 132 -3.96 -18.68 0.49
C ASN A 132 -2.55 -19.02 0.01
N PHE A 133 -1.57 -18.14 0.18
CA PHE A 133 -0.24 -18.28 -0.43
C PHE A 133 0.88 -18.35 0.60
N ALA A 134 1.88 -19.19 0.30
CA ALA A 134 3.09 -19.29 1.11
C ALA A 134 4.22 -18.40 0.58
N THR A 135 4.23 -18.12 -0.72
CA THR A 135 5.30 -17.39 -1.40
C THR A 135 4.74 -16.29 -2.31
N VAL A 136 5.59 -15.32 -2.63
CA VAL A 136 5.27 -14.26 -3.61
C VAL A 136 4.95 -14.88 -4.97
N ARG A 137 5.72 -15.88 -5.40
CA ARG A 137 5.50 -16.55 -6.69
C ARG A 137 4.12 -17.17 -6.79
N GLU A 138 3.69 -17.93 -5.77
CA GLU A 138 2.35 -18.52 -5.73
C GLU A 138 1.26 -17.45 -5.83
N ALA A 139 1.41 -16.36 -5.07
CA ALA A 139 0.45 -15.25 -5.08
C ALA A 139 0.39 -14.57 -6.45
N VAL A 140 1.54 -14.25 -7.06
CA VAL A 140 1.61 -13.61 -8.37
C VAL A 140 1.02 -14.51 -9.45
N ASP A 141 1.34 -15.81 -9.44
CA ASP A 141 0.84 -16.77 -10.44
C ASP A 141 -0.69 -16.94 -10.40
N GLU A 142 -1.30 -16.73 -9.23
CA GLU A 142 -2.75 -16.75 -9.09
C GLU A 142 -3.38 -15.40 -9.42
N LEU A 143 -2.86 -14.30 -8.84
CA LEU A 143 -3.44 -12.97 -8.98
C LEU A 143 -3.40 -12.42 -10.41
N LYS A 144 -2.35 -12.77 -11.20
CA LYS A 144 -2.28 -12.40 -12.63
C LYS A 144 -3.36 -13.03 -13.50
N LYS A 145 -4.06 -14.07 -13.03
CA LYS A 145 -5.23 -14.62 -13.73
C LYS A 145 -6.44 -13.71 -13.64
N GLU A 146 -6.41 -12.73 -12.73
CA GLU A 146 -7.48 -11.76 -12.49
C GLU A 146 -8.87 -12.42 -12.37
N ILE A 147 -8.98 -13.48 -11.58
CA ILE A 147 -10.23 -14.26 -11.39
C ILE A 147 -11.34 -13.48 -10.69
N PHE A 148 -11.02 -12.35 -10.10
CA PHE A 148 -11.96 -11.42 -9.47
C PHE A 148 -11.65 -9.97 -9.86
N ARG A 149 -12.58 -9.08 -9.57
CA ARG A 149 -12.41 -7.63 -9.63
C ARG A 149 -12.39 -7.04 -8.23
N ILE A 150 -11.61 -5.98 -8.03
CA ILE A 150 -11.60 -5.26 -6.75
C ILE A 150 -12.80 -4.30 -6.71
N ASP A 151 -13.50 -4.28 -5.57
CA ASP A 151 -14.45 -3.24 -5.20
C ASP A 151 -13.89 -2.45 -4.01
N ALA A 152 -13.86 -1.14 -4.17
CA ALA A 152 -13.23 -0.22 -3.22
C ALA A 152 -14.24 0.87 -2.84
N PRO A 153 -15.12 0.61 -1.86
CA PRO A 153 -16.02 1.61 -1.33
C PRO A 153 -15.24 2.71 -0.60
N GLN A 154 -15.88 3.84 -0.33
CA GLN A 154 -15.28 4.90 0.48
C GLN A 154 -14.91 4.38 1.86
N MET A 155 -13.81 4.89 2.40
CA MET A 155 -13.42 4.69 3.80
C MET A 155 -14.43 5.34 4.76
N PRO A 156 -14.45 4.97 6.05
CA PRO A 156 -15.37 5.58 7.03
C PRO A 156 -15.32 7.10 7.10
N ASN A 157 -14.19 7.70 6.82
CA ASN A 157 -14.00 9.15 6.78
C ASN A 157 -14.40 9.82 5.45
N GLY A 158 -14.98 9.06 4.51
CA GLY A 158 -15.38 9.52 3.18
C GLY A 158 -14.26 9.60 2.14
N SER A 159 -13.00 9.31 2.52
CA SER A 159 -11.89 9.27 1.55
C SER A 159 -12.03 8.07 0.60
N ALA A 160 -11.48 8.19 -0.59
CA ALA A 160 -11.39 7.06 -1.52
C ALA A 160 -10.49 5.97 -0.94
N SER A 161 -10.87 4.69 -1.09
CA SER A 161 -10.06 3.54 -0.72
C SER A 161 -9.22 3.04 -1.90
N THR A 162 -8.50 3.96 -2.53
CA THR A 162 -7.56 3.68 -3.61
C THR A 162 -6.23 3.25 -3.01
N LEU A 163 -5.89 1.97 -3.15
CA LEU A 163 -4.74 1.35 -2.49
C LEU A 163 -3.97 0.49 -3.50
N HIS A 164 -2.70 0.23 -3.20
CA HIS A 164 -1.90 -0.81 -3.86
C HIS A 164 -1.33 -1.77 -2.84
N LEU A 165 -1.01 -2.97 -3.27
CA LEU A 165 -0.58 -4.07 -2.42
C LEU A 165 0.88 -4.38 -2.66
N ALA A 166 1.68 -4.50 -1.59
CA ALA A 166 3.00 -5.10 -1.67
C ALA A 166 3.05 -6.37 -0.82
N ILE A 167 3.70 -7.40 -1.35
CA ILE A 167 3.94 -8.67 -0.66
C ILE A 167 5.41 -9.03 -0.69
N THR A 168 5.90 -9.67 0.37
CA THR A 168 7.28 -10.19 0.45
C THR A 168 7.29 -11.52 1.18
N ASP A 169 8.05 -12.48 0.69
CA ASP A 169 8.21 -13.77 1.35
C ASP A 169 9.54 -13.89 2.10
N ASN A 170 9.73 -15.01 2.76
CA ASN A 170 10.93 -15.32 3.57
C ASN A 170 12.20 -15.47 2.75
N THR A 171 12.17 -15.41 1.42
CA THR A 171 13.37 -15.37 0.55
C THR A 171 13.77 -13.94 0.19
N GLY A 172 12.97 -12.94 0.58
CA GLY A 172 13.12 -11.55 0.19
C GLY A 172 12.57 -11.24 -1.20
N ASN A 173 11.95 -12.21 -1.90
CA ASN A 173 11.22 -11.92 -3.12
C ASN A 173 10.03 -11.01 -2.77
N THR A 174 9.81 -9.99 -3.59
CA THR A 174 8.77 -8.97 -3.38
C THR A 174 7.94 -8.81 -4.64
N ALA A 175 6.65 -8.55 -4.47
CA ALA A 175 5.83 -8.06 -5.58
C ALA A 175 5.02 -6.85 -5.14
N VAL A 176 4.93 -5.85 -6.04
CA VAL A 176 4.05 -4.69 -5.94
C VAL A 176 2.95 -4.85 -6.97
N LEU A 177 1.71 -4.77 -6.53
CA LEU A 177 0.52 -4.99 -7.33
C LEU A 177 -0.34 -3.73 -7.33
N GLU A 178 -0.54 -3.16 -8.51
CA GLU A 178 -1.28 -1.91 -8.73
C GLU A 178 -2.36 -2.11 -9.77
N TYR A 179 -3.55 -1.59 -9.50
CA TYR A 179 -4.59 -1.49 -10.53
C TYR A 179 -4.55 -0.10 -11.15
N LEU A 180 -4.09 -0.01 -12.40
CA LEU A 180 -4.01 1.22 -13.17
C LEU A 180 -4.90 1.11 -14.41
N ASP A 181 -5.79 2.09 -14.61
CA ASP A 181 -6.75 2.07 -15.72
C ASP A 181 -7.55 0.75 -15.82
N GLY A 182 -7.87 0.16 -14.67
CA GLY A 182 -8.60 -1.11 -14.57
C GLY A 182 -7.78 -2.36 -14.91
N LYS A 183 -6.47 -2.26 -15.07
CA LYS A 183 -5.55 -3.39 -15.34
C LYS A 183 -4.64 -3.61 -14.15
N LEU A 184 -4.37 -4.87 -13.84
CA LEU A 184 -3.41 -5.24 -12.82
C LEU A 184 -1.99 -5.16 -13.40
N GLU A 185 -1.16 -4.28 -12.85
CA GLU A 185 0.28 -4.21 -13.08
C GLU A 185 1.01 -4.85 -11.90
N ILE A 186 2.02 -5.68 -12.19
CA ILE A 186 2.79 -6.42 -11.17
C ILE A 186 4.27 -6.20 -11.43
N HIS A 187 4.98 -5.73 -10.41
CA HIS A 187 6.44 -5.67 -10.38
C HIS A 187 6.93 -6.73 -9.38
N GLU A 188 7.67 -7.74 -9.86
CA GLU A 188 8.15 -8.85 -9.03
C GLU A 188 9.66 -8.98 -9.10
N GLY A 189 10.32 -8.99 -7.94
CA GLY A 189 11.77 -9.15 -7.82
C GLY A 189 12.30 -8.77 -6.43
N LYS A 190 13.51 -9.21 -6.10
CA LYS A 190 14.18 -8.87 -4.84
C LYS A 190 14.65 -7.40 -4.77
N GLU A 191 14.77 -6.75 -5.91
CA GLU A 191 15.15 -5.34 -6.05
C GLU A 191 14.03 -4.39 -5.63
N TYR A 192 12.78 -4.82 -5.58
CA TYR A 192 11.62 -3.99 -5.25
C TYR A 192 11.40 -3.89 -3.74
N GLN A 193 12.40 -3.36 -3.03
CA GLN A 193 12.43 -3.35 -1.56
C GLN A 193 11.64 -2.21 -0.93
N VAL A 194 11.41 -1.11 -1.65
CA VAL A 194 10.76 0.08 -1.10
C VAL A 194 9.55 0.45 -1.94
N MET A 195 8.45 0.75 -1.27
CA MET A 195 7.22 1.27 -1.88
C MET A 195 6.66 2.39 -1.00
N THR A 196 6.27 3.49 -1.61
CA THR A 196 5.53 4.56 -0.92
C THR A 196 4.14 4.73 -1.55
N ASN A 197 3.42 5.78 -1.22
CA ASN A 197 2.11 6.07 -1.81
C ASN A 197 2.23 6.47 -3.30
N SER A 198 1.90 7.69 -3.65
CA SER A 198 2.03 8.27 -5.00
C SER A 198 3.48 8.64 -5.32
N PRO A 199 3.89 8.60 -6.58
CA PRO A 199 3.17 8.17 -7.77
C PRO A 199 3.13 6.64 -7.94
N LYS A 200 2.49 6.14 -9.03
CA LYS A 200 2.51 4.70 -9.38
C LYS A 200 3.94 4.14 -9.40
N TYR A 201 4.09 2.86 -9.13
CA TYR A 201 5.38 2.24 -8.81
C TYR A 201 6.42 2.37 -9.92
N SER A 202 6.02 2.25 -11.19
CA SER A 202 6.94 2.49 -12.32
C SER A 202 7.54 3.91 -12.33
N SER A 203 6.79 4.91 -11.88
CA SER A 203 7.30 6.27 -11.71
C SER A 203 8.18 6.41 -10.47
N GLN A 204 7.89 5.69 -9.39
CA GLN A 204 8.77 5.63 -8.21
C GLN A 204 10.15 5.05 -8.58
N LEU A 205 10.18 4.00 -9.40
CA LEU A 205 11.43 3.42 -9.92
C LEU A 205 12.21 4.42 -10.76
N ALA A 206 11.55 5.16 -11.66
CA ALA A 206 12.20 6.19 -12.48
C ALA A 206 12.77 7.33 -11.63
N ILE A 207 12.05 7.76 -10.58
CA ILE A 207 12.53 8.75 -9.61
C ILE A 207 13.74 8.20 -8.85
N ASN A 208 13.71 6.93 -8.42
CA ASN A 208 14.82 6.30 -7.76
C ASN A 208 16.07 6.25 -8.65
N ASP A 209 15.93 5.88 -9.91
CA ASP A 209 17.05 5.86 -10.86
C ASP A 209 17.64 7.26 -11.07
N TYR A 210 16.80 8.30 -11.14
CA TYR A 210 17.26 9.69 -11.23
C TYR A 210 18.08 10.11 -10.00
N TRP A 211 17.66 9.69 -8.79
CA TRP A 211 18.30 10.10 -7.53
C TRP A 211 19.37 9.12 -7.04
N LYS A 212 19.58 7.99 -7.68
CA LYS A 212 20.46 6.90 -7.25
C LYS A 212 21.88 7.35 -6.96
N GLU A 213 22.40 8.30 -7.74
CA GLU A 213 23.74 8.86 -7.57
C GLU A 213 23.77 10.11 -6.69
N ILE A 214 22.62 10.75 -6.43
CA ILE A 214 22.50 12.03 -5.76
C ILE A 214 21.87 11.88 -4.36
N GLY A 215 21.23 10.78 -4.10
CA GLY A 215 20.48 10.52 -2.87
C GLY A 215 21.36 10.22 -1.64
N GLY A 216 20.70 10.03 -0.50
CA GLY A 216 21.36 9.70 0.75
C GLY A 216 22.19 10.84 1.33
N LEU A 217 23.46 10.59 1.59
CA LEU A 217 24.38 11.58 2.17
C LEU A 217 25.00 12.55 1.13
N GLN A 218 24.80 12.29 -0.16
CA GLN A 218 25.31 13.18 -1.22
C GLN A 218 24.26 14.26 -1.53
N MET A 219 24.60 15.48 -1.25
CA MET A 219 23.77 16.66 -1.54
C MET A 219 24.41 17.48 -2.67
N LEU A 220 23.73 17.57 -3.81
CA LEU A 220 24.09 18.61 -4.79
C LEU A 220 23.45 19.94 -4.38
N PRO A 221 24.21 21.04 -4.36
CA PRO A 221 23.66 22.37 -4.08
C PRO A 221 22.51 22.70 -5.05
N GLY A 222 21.40 23.20 -4.52
CA GLY A 222 20.26 23.63 -5.33
C GLY A 222 19.25 22.54 -5.71
N THR A 223 19.42 21.31 -5.25
CA THR A 223 18.42 20.25 -5.49
C THR A 223 17.37 20.21 -4.40
N ASN A 224 16.08 20.27 -4.79
CA ASN A 224 14.96 20.00 -3.88
C ASN A 224 14.72 18.47 -3.82
N ARG A 225 14.78 17.89 -2.63
CA ARG A 225 14.61 16.46 -2.40
C ARG A 225 13.15 16.10 -2.24
N SER A 226 12.39 16.11 -3.31
CA SER A 226 10.97 15.74 -3.24
C SER A 226 10.72 14.25 -3.03
N SER A 227 11.72 13.38 -3.24
CA SER A 227 11.56 11.93 -3.20
C SER A 227 12.42 11.23 -2.14
N ASP A 228 12.84 11.93 -1.11
CA ASP A 228 13.70 11.41 -0.03
C ASP A 228 13.20 10.08 0.60
N ARG A 229 11.88 9.84 0.58
CA ARG A 229 11.29 8.65 1.19
C ARG A 229 11.49 7.38 0.38
N PHE A 230 11.63 7.49 -0.94
CA PHE A 230 11.85 6.33 -1.80
C PHE A 230 13.34 6.00 -1.95
N VAL A 231 14.21 6.97 -1.90
CA VAL A 231 15.66 6.84 -2.15
C VAL A 231 16.45 6.47 -0.90
N ARG A 232 15.83 6.50 0.26
CA ARG A 232 16.43 6.09 1.54
C ARG A 232 16.04 4.66 1.85
#